data_a5a0c41ff75b7b7cbe31dc39bbed3ba8
#
_entry.id   a5a0c41ff75b7b7cbe31dc39bbed3ba8
#
_cell.length_a   1.000
_cell.length_b   1.000
_cell.length_c   1.000
_cell.angle_alpha   90.00
_cell.angle_beta   90.00
_cell.angle_gamma   90.00
#
_symmetry.space_group_name_H-M   'P 1'
#
loop_
_entity.id
_entity.type
_entity.pdbx_description
1 polymer ?
#
loop_
_entity_poly.entity_id
_entity_poly.type
_entity_poly.pdbx_seq_one_letter_code
_entity_poly.pdbx_strand_id
1 'polypeptide(L)'
;HRNPTVFSNEFGLAVGAGAGMDPDIKEAMDSYVDFGKGTLLTIDDPGHKMYRDAVKDFFTADNFQQYEPWIRDLAKDLVGKLAAKEQCNFIEEFTRPLPLSVIMHVLGIPLDMFDQAFKWTVDNVTVLSQMAEKDELIAAHHGVRDEYEWFEQALAERRGKPVEDLLGLVSNAEVEGRPCTLGEQLSYCTQFLVAGN
;
A
#
# COMPACT_ATOMS: atom_id res chain seq x y z
N HIS A 1 -4.35 20.58 -5.51
CA HIS A 1 -4.11 21.05 -6.87
C HIS A 1 -5.40 21.09 -7.66
N ARG A 2 -5.93 22.30 -7.94
CA ARG A 2 -7.23 22.44 -8.64
C ARG A 2 -7.06 22.88 -10.12
N ASN A 3 -5.84 22.81 -10.64
CA ASN A 3 -5.58 23.17 -12.05
C ASN A 3 -4.81 22.06 -12.75
N PRO A 4 -5.51 21.07 -13.34
CA PRO A 4 -4.88 19.93 -14.00
C PRO A 4 -4.15 20.30 -15.30
N THR A 5 -4.35 21.52 -15.82
CA THR A 5 -3.62 21.99 -17.00
C THR A 5 -2.20 22.48 -16.68
N VAL A 6 -1.90 22.66 -15.39
CA VAL A 6 -0.60 23.18 -14.92
C VAL A 6 0.15 22.13 -14.08
N PHE A 7 -0.59 21.27 -13.36
CA PHE A 7 -0.04 20.26 -12.46
C PHE A 7 -0.43 18.88 -12.92
N SER A 8 0.56 18.01 -13.14
CA SER A 8 0.39 16.60 -13.50
C SER A 8 1.01 15.71 -12.44
N ASN A 9 0.41 14.53 -12.20
CA ASN A 9 0.94 13.49 -11.34
C ASN A 9 1.75 12.43 -12.12
N GLU A 10 1.78 12.50 -13.45
CA GLU A 10 2.42 11.47 -14.30
C GLU A 10 3.94 11.36 -14.11
N PHE A 11 4.57 12.32 -13.43
CA PHE A 11 6.00 12.33 -13.12
C PHE A 11 6.32 11.95 -11.67
N GLY A 12 5.30 11.67 -10.84
CA GLY A 12 5.45 11.65 -9.38
C GLY A 12 6.38 10.60 -8.80
N LEU A 13 6.55 9.44 -9.45
CA LEU A 13 7.38 8.34 -8.95
C LEU A 13 8.57 7.99 -9.87
N ALA A 14 8.66 8.62 -11.03
CA ALA A 14 9.74 8.38 -12.00
C ALA A 14 11.01 9.19 -11.72
N VAL A 15 11.09 9.92 -10.61
CA VAL A 15 12.26 10.70 -10.24
C VAL A 15 13.37 9.75 -9.83
N GLY A 16 14.27 9.44 -10.76
CA GLY A 16 15.41 8.55 -10.57
C GLY A 16 15.51 7.40 -11.59
N ALA A 17 14.44 7.05 -12.30
CA ALA A 17 14.46 6.01 -13.34
C ALA A 17 15.11 6.47 -14.66
N GLY A 18 16.02 7.44 -14.61
CA GLY A 18 16.67 8.05 -15.78
C GLY A 18 18.00 7.42 -16.15
N ALA A 19 18.56 7.90 -17.25
CA ALA A 19 19.91 7.55 -17.71
C ALA A 19 20.94 7.87 -16.61
N GLY A 20 21.54 6.82 -16.03
CA GLY A 20 22.54 6.95 -14.95
C GLY A 20 22.24 6.14 -13.68
N MET A 21 21.12 5.38 -13.64
CA MET A 21 20.85 4.45 -12.53
C MET A 21 21.96 3.39 -12.44
N ASP A 22 22.38 3.10 -11.21
CA ASP A 22 23.34 2.03 -10.95
C ASP A 22 22.79 0.69 -11.49
N PRO A 23 23.61 -0.11 -12.20
CA PRO A 23 23.16 -1.36 -12.82
C PRO A 23 22.57 -2.37 -11.83
N ASP A 24 23.11 -2.45 -10.61
CA ASP A 24 22.66 -3.42 -9.61
C ASP A 24 21.30 -3.00 -9.02
N ILE A 25 21.08 -1.68 -8.84
CA ILE A 25 19.77 -1.14 -8.44
C ILE A 25 18.74 -1.41 -9.54
N LYS A 26 19.13 -1.22 -10.80
CA LYS A 26 18.26 -1.51 -11.93
C LYS A 26 17.90 -2.99 -12.00
N GLU A 27 18.85 -3.90 -11.80
CA GLU A 27 18.60 -5.35 -11.75
C GLU A 27 17.61 -5.70 -10.64
N ALA A 28 17.79 -5.14 -9.44
CA ALA A 28 16.88 -5.34 -8.31
C ALA A 28 15.47 -4.82 -8.63
N MET A 29 15.34 -3.64 -9.25
CA MET A 29 14.07 -3.07 -9.69
C MET A 29 13.40 -3.92 -10.78
N ASP A 30 14.16 -4.40 -11.75
CA ASP A 30 13.65 -5.23 -12.87
C ASP A 30 13.27 -6.66 -12.40
N SER A 31 13.59 -7.03 -11.16
CA SER A 31 13.33 -8.38 -10.61
C SER A 31 11.87 -8.62 -10.23
N TYR A 32 11.03 -7.60 -10.23
CA TYR A 32 9.60 -7.72 -9.94
C TYR A 32 8.75 -6.98 -10.98
N VAL A 33 7.45 -7.28 -10.96
CA VAL A 33 6.51 -6.73 -11.95
C VAL A 33 6.56 -5.21 -11.93
N ASP A 34 6.77 -4.60 -13.09
CA ASP A 34 6.65 -3.16 -13.26
C ASP A 34 5.29 -2.70 -12.70
N PHE A 35 5.32 -1.67 -11.85
CA PHE A 35 4.11 -0.99 -11.35
C PHE A 35 3.15 -0.60 -12.47
N GLY A 36 3.59 -0.72 -13.71
CA GLY A 36 2.86 -0.19 -14.83
C GLY A 36 2.61 1.31 -14.64
N LYS A 37 1.73 1.86 -15.38
CA LYS A 37 1.21 3.20 -15.11
C LYS A 37 0.39 3.09 -13.83
N GLY A 38 0.87 3.71 -12.75
CA GLY A 38 0.24 3.66 -11.42
C GLY A 38 -1.26 3.93 -11.47
N THR A 39 -1.99 3.51 -10.46
CA THR A 39 -3.44 3.59 -10.45
C THR A 39 -3.96 4.92 -9.90
N LEU A 40 -3.64 5.25 -8.63
CA LEU A 40 -4.22 6.41 -7.96
C LEU A 40 -3.25 7.59 -7.79
N LEU A 41 -1.94 7.33 -7.71
CA LEU A 41 -0.96 8.35 -7.37
C LEU A 41 -0.26 8.97 -8.57
N THR A 42 -0.15 8.24 -9.67
CA THR A 42 0.74 8.60 -10.80
C THR A 42 0.03 8.73 -12.13
N ILE A 43 -1.29 8.87 -12.10
CA ILE A 43 -2.11 9.04 -13.30
C ILE A 43 -3.00 10.28 -13.16
N ASP A 44 -3.16 11.02 -14.24
CA ASP A 44 -4.05 12.18 -14.32
C ASP A 44 -5.45 11.79 -14.80
N ASP A 45 -6.42 12.71 -14.65
CA ASP A 45 -7.74 12.56 -15.24
C ASP A 45 -7.66 12.56 -16.79
N PRO A 46 -8.49 11.75 -17.47
CA PRO A 46 -9.61 10.98 -16.93
C PRO A 46 -9.23 9.62 -16.34
N GLY A 47 -8.00 9.15 -16.51
CA GLY A 47 -7.53 7.84 -16.04
C GLY A 47 -7.67 7.69 -14.52
N HIS A 48 -7.21 8.66 -13.75
CA HIS A 48 -7.32 8.66 -12.28
C HIS A 48 -8.76 8.41 -11.79
N LYS A 49 -9.73 9.09 -12.42
CA LYS A 49 -11.14 8.90 -12.06
C LYS A 49 -11.59 7.45 -12.27
N MET A 50 -11.17 6.80 -13.35
CA MET A 50 -11.57 5.42 -13.65
C MET A 50 -11.05 4.44 -12.59
N TYR A 51 -9.76 4.55 -12.24
CA TYR A 51 -9.18 3.72 -11.17
C TYR A 51 -9.78 4.02 -9.80
N ARG A 52 -10.07 5.28 -9.49
CA ARG A 52 -10.74 5.66 -8.26
C ARG A 52 -12.17 5.10 -8.19
N ASP A 53 -12.91 5.16 -9.28
CA ASP A 53 -14.29 4.67 -9.34
C ASP A 53 -14.36 3.15 -9.12
N ALA A 54 -13.34 2.39 -9.51
CA ALA A 54 -13.27 0.94 -9.30
C ALA A 54 -13.23 0.52 -7.83
N VAL A 55 -12.77 1.40 -6.93
CA VAL A 55 -12.58 1.07 -5.50
C VAL A 55 -13.36 1.97 -4.54
N LYS A 56 -13.94 3.08 -5.01
CA LYS A 56 -14.53 4.13 -4.15
C LYS A 56 -15.66 3.64 -3.24
N ASP A 57 -16.45 2.66 -3.72
CA ASP A 57 -17.63 2.19 -2.99
C ASP A 57 -17.27 1.41 -1.73
N PHE A 58 -16.02 0.93 -1.64
CA PHE A 58 -15.49 0.37 -0.41
C PHE A 58 -15.25 1.44 0.66
N PHE A 59 -14.86 2.64 0.26
CA PHE A 59 -14.48 3.75 1.16
C PHE A 59 -15.66 4.64 1.55
N THR A 60 -16.84 4.05 1.75
CA THR A 60 -18.02 4.77 2.25
C THR A 60 -18.06 4.77 3.79
N ALA A 61 -18.71 5.79 4.37
CA ALA A 61 -18.86 5.87 5.82
C ALA A 61 -19.57 4.63 6.38
N ASP A 62 -20.62 4.14 5.68
CA ASP A 62 -21.39 2.97 6.11
C ASP A 62 -20.53 1.71 6.14
N ASN A 63 -19.66 1.52 5.13
CA ASN A 63 -18.78 0.37 5.10
C ASN A 63 -17.70 0.45 6.20
N PHE A 64 -17.20 1.64 6.52
CA PHE A 64 -16.19 1.81 7.56
C PHE A 64 -16.73 1.74 8.99
N GLN A 65 -18.02 1.96 9.21
CA GLN A 65 -18.62 1.83 10.54
C GLN A 65 -18.44 0.43 11.15
N GLN A 66 -18.38 -0.62 10.33
CA GLN A 66 -18.15 -1.98 10.82
C GLN A 66 -16.79 -2.17 11.50
N TYR A 67 -15.78 -1.37 11.14
CA TYR A 67 -14.44 -1.45 11.71
C TYR A 67 -14.29 -0.65 13.02
N GLU A 68 -15.19 0.31 13.29
CA GLU A 68 -15.07 1.20 14.46
C GLU A 68 -14.98 0.45 15.80
N PRO A 69 -15.83 -0.56 16.11
CA PRO A 69 -15.73 -1.28 17.39
C PRO A 69 -14.35 -1.91 17.60
N TRP A 70 -13.85 -2.58 16.58
CA TRP A 70 -12.53 -3.23 16.62
C TRP A 70 -11.39 -2.22 16.77
N ILE A 71 -11.42 -1.11 15.99
CA ILE A 71 -10.42 -0.03 16.11
C ILE A 71 -10.44 0.59 17.50
N ARG A 72 -11.62 0.80 18.07
CA ARG A 72 -11.78 1.36 19.40
C ARG A 72 -11.20 0.42 20.48
N ASP A 73 -11.39 -0.86 20.35
CA ASP A 73 -10.86 -1.84 21.32
C ASP A 73 -9.35 -1.99 21.16
N LEU A 74 -8.82 -1.99 19.95
CA LEU A 74 -7.36 -1.92 19.69
C LEU A 74 -6.75 -0.67 20.33
N ALA A 75 -7.36 0.51 20.12
CA ALA A 75 -6.86 1.75 20.70
C ALA A 75 -6.88 1.73 22.23
N LYS A 76 -7.93 1.16 22.86
CA LYS A 76 -8.00 1.01 24.32
C LYS A 76 -6.91 0.07 24.85
N ASP A 77 -6.66 -1.06 24.17
CA ASP A 77 -5.60 -2.00 24.54
C ASP A 77 -4.23 -1.33 24.49
N LEU A 78 -3.92 -0.62 23.42
CA LEU A 78 -2.66 0.12 23.28
C LEU A 78 -2.52 1.20 24.36
N VAL A 79 -3.55 2.01 24.60
CA VAL A 79 -3.54 3.03 25.68
C VAL A 79 -3.39 2.38 27.05
N GLY A 80 -4.08 1.26 27.31
CA GLY A 80 -3.96 0.52 28.56
C GLY A 80 -2.53 0.05 28.84
N LYS A 81 -1.83 -0.43 27.80
CA LYS A 81 -0.41 -0.82 27.89
C LYS A 81 0.50 0.37 28.18
N LEU A 82 0.21 1.55 27.61
CA LEU A 82 0.96 2.78 27.88
C LEU A 82 0.73 3.30 29.29
N ALA A 83 -0.52 3.31 29.76
CA ALA A 83 -0.89 3.82 31.07
C ALA A 83 -0.25 3.03 32.24
N ALA A 84 0.21 1.82 31.99
CA ALA A 84 0.92 0.99 32.96
C ALA A 84 2.42 1.33 33.10
N LYS A 85 2.93 2.27 32.31
CA LYS A 85 4.35 2.63 32.24
C LYS A 85 4.59 4.05 32.74
N GLU A 86 5.72 4.30 33.37
CA GLU A 86 6.14 5.66 33.74
C GLU A 86 6.64 6.46 32.52
N GLN A 87 7.24 5.77 31.54
CA GLN A 87 7.72 6.34 30.28
C GLN A 87 7.47 5.35 29.14
N CYS A 88 7.20 5.87 27.97
CA CYS A 88 6.98 5.05 26.77
C CYS A 88 7.58 5.69 25.53
N ASN A 89 7.90 4.89 24.53
CA ASN A 89 8.11 5.36 23.16
C ASN A 89 6.76 5.41 22.44
N PHE A 90 6.13 6.58 22.44
CA PHE A 90 4.79 6.75 21.88
C PHE A 90 4.70 6.38 20.41
N ILE A 91 5.78 6.57 19.64
CA ILE A 91 5.83 6.19 18.22
C ILE A 91 5.76 4.67 18.10
N GLU A 92 6.64 3.95 18.80
CA GLU A 92 6.74 2.50 18.71
C GLU A 92 5.53 1.80 19.32
N GLU A 93 4.95 2.38 20.37
CA GLU A 93 3.96 1.70 21.18
C GLU A 93 2.51 2.12 20.90
N PHE A 94 2.30 3.20 20.12
CA PHE A 94 0.96 3.67 19.77
C PHE A 94 0.82 4.12 18.32
N THR A 95 1.60 5.15 17.89
CA THR A 95 1.35 5.79 16.58
C THR A 95 1.71 4.92 15.39
N ARG A 96 2.61 3.96 15.56
CA ARG A 96 2.91 2.94 14.55
C ARG A 96 1.92 1.77 14.60
N PRO A 97 1.70 1.08 15.76
CA PRO A 97 0.86 -0.12 15.76
C PRO A 97 -0.61 0.17 15.46
N LEU A 98 -1.16 1.32 15.84
CA LEU A 98 -2.57 1.60 15.59
C LEU A 98 -2.92 1.65 14.10
N PRO A 99 -2.37 2.58 13.29
CA PRO A 99 -2.76 2.68 11.88
C PRO A 99 -2.35 1.46 11.07
N LEU A 100 -1.15 0.90 11.30
CA LEU A 100 -0.70 -0.27 10.58
C LEU A 100 -1.63 -1.48 10.83
N SER A 101 -2.00 -1.75 12.07
CA SER A 101 -2.96 -2.83 12.37
C SER A 101 -4.33 -2.58 11.74
N VAL A 102 -4.77 -1.30 11.67
CA VAL A 102 -6.04 -0.95 11.04
C VAL A 102 -5.99 -1.23 9.55
N ILE A 103 -4.96 -0.77 8.85
CA ILE A 103 -4.90 -1.00 7.40
C ILE A 103 -4.67 -2.48 7.06
N MET A 104 -3.90 -3.21 7.85
CA MET A 104 -3.77 -4.66 7.71
C MET A 104 -5.13 -5.35 7.82
N HIS A 105 -5.91 -5.01 8.84
CA HIS A 105 -7.25 -5.58 9.05
C HIS A 105 -8.20 -5.26 7.90
N VAL A 106 -8.20 -4.03 7.41
CA VAL A 106 -9.04 -3.58 6.28
C VAL A 106 -8.63 -4.27 4.97
N LEU A 107 -7.33 -4.43 4.74
CA LEU A 107 -6.81 -5.15 3.57
C LEU A 107 -7.08 -6.66 3.64
N GLY A 108 -7.17 -7.24 4.84
CA GLY A 108 -7.21 -8.67 5.04
C GLY A 108 -5.82 -9.31 5.15
N ILE A 109 -4.82 -8.54 5.61
CA ILE A 109 -3.49 -9.04 5.97
C ILE A 109 -3.55 -9.58 7.40
N PRO A 110 -3.10 -10.83 7.67
CA PRO A 110 -3.06 -11.40 9.01
C PRO A 110 -2.24 -10.53 9.98
N LEU A 111 -2.76 -10.29 11.20
CA LEU A 111 -2.10 -9.40 12.18
C LEU A 111 -0.79 -9.97 12.73
N ASP A 112 -0.57 -11.27 12.65
CA ASP A 112 0.70 -11.92 12.99
C ASP A 112 1.83 -11.61 11.99
N MET A 113 1.50 -11.02 10.82
CA MET A 113 2.44 -10.50 9.85
C MET A 113 2.83 -9.03 10.10
N PHE A 114 2.54 -8.47 11.29
CA PHE A 114 2.74 -7.05 11.59
C PHE A 114 4.15 -6.56 11.26
N ASP A 115 5.18 -7.26 11.72
CA ASP A 115 6.58 -6.87 11.49
C ASP A 115 6.95 -6.93 10.00
N GLN A 116 6.41 -7.90 9.28
CA GLN A 116 6.61 -8.02 7.83
C GLN A 116 5.89 -6.89 7.07
N ALA A 117 4.65 -6.59 7.42
CA ALA A 117 3.90 -5.49 6.81
C ALA A 117 4.56 -4.13 7.07
N PHE A 118 5.08 -3.93 8.30
CA PHE A 118 5.86 -2.74 8.63
C PHE A 118 7.14 -2.65 7.77
N LYS A 119 7.87 -3.77 7.64
CA LYS A 119 9.07 -3.82 6.79
C LYS A 119 8.74 -3.43 5.34
N TRP A 120 7.68 -3.98 4.75
CA TRP A 120 7.23 -3.63 3.40
C TRP A 120 6.95 -2.13 3.25
N THR A 121 6.30 -1.51 4.23
CA THR A 121 6.07 -0.06 4.22
C THR A 121 7.38 0.72 4.20
N VAL A 122 8.35 0.33 5.05
CA VAL A 122 9.67 0.97 5.09
C VAL A 122 10.40 0.79 3.76
N ASP A 123 10.40 -0.42 3.20
CA ASP A 123 11.03 -0.72 1.92
C ASP A 123 10.44 0.15 0.79
N ASN A 124 9.11 0.27 0.72
CA ASN A 124 8.45 1.13 -0.27
C ASN A 124 8.84 2.61 -0.11
N VAL A 125 8.86 3.13 1.12
CA VAL A 125 9.26 4.51 1.39
C VAL A 125 10.74 4.73 1.03
N THR A 126 11.61 3.75 1.30
CA THR A 126 13.02 3.78 0.93
C THR A 126 13.19 3.85 -0.59
N VAL A 127 12.50 2.98 -1.33
CA VAL A 127 12.49 2.99 -2.80
C VAL A 127 11.94 4.31 -3.35
N LEU A 128 10.86 4.83 -2.79
CA LEU A 128 10.25 6.10 -3.24
C LEU A 128 11.13 7.31 -2.96
N SER A 129 11.82 7.34 -1.83
CA SER A 129 12.65 8.48 -1.44
C SER A 129 13.92 8.62 -2.29
N GLN A 130 14.48 7.52 -2.79
CA GLN A 130 15.76 7.45 -3.52
C GLN A 130 16.93 8.10 -2.75
N MET A 131 16.81 8.21 -1.41
CA MET A 131 17.80 8.91 -0.56
C MET A 131 18.72 7.96 0.21
N ALA A 132 18.44 6.65 0.15
CA ALA A 132 19.20 5.64 0.85
C ALA A 132 20.49 5.28 0.07
N GLU A 133 21.43 4.67 0.77
CA GLU A 133 22.64 4.14 0.15
C GLU A 133 22.32 2.96 -0.77
N LYS A 134 23.22 2.65 -1.72
CA LYS A 134 23.02 1.65 -2.76
C LYS A 134 22.54 0.30 -2.21
N ASP A 135 23.25 -0.24 -1.21
CA ASP A 135 22.94 -1.57 -0.67
C ASP A 135 21.57 -1.58 0.03
N GLU A 136 21.19 -0.48 0.66
CA GLU A 136 19.88 -0.30 1.29
C GLU A 136 18.77 -0.21 0.24
N LEU A 137 18.99 0.52 -0.87
CA LEU A 137 18.05 0.56 -1.99
C LEU A 137 17.84 -0.81 -2.62
N ILE A 138 18.93 -1.57 -2.85
CA ILE A 138 18.82 -2.94 -3.38
C ILE A 138 18.02 -3.84 -2.42
N ALA A 139 18.32 -3.77 -1.13
CA ALA A 139 17.58 -4.53 -0.11
C ALA A 139 16.09 -4.15 -0.06
N ALA A 140 15.78 -2.85 -0.20
CA ALA A 140 14.41 -2.36 -0.23
C ALA A 140 13.65 -2.85 -1.49
N HIS A 141 14.30 -2.86 -2.66
CA HIS A 141 13.69 -3.44 -3.88
C HIS A 141 13.38 -4.93 -3.72
N HIS A 142 14.25 -5.69 -3.05
CA HIS A 142 13.96 -7.09 -2.74
C HIS A 142 12.76 -7.22 -1.78
N GLY A 143 12.64 -6.33 -0.79
CA GLY A 143 11.49 -6.30 0.11
C GLY A 143 10.17 -5.98 -0.60
N VAL A 144 10.18 -5.06 -1.57
CA VAL A 144 9.01 -4.76 -2.43
C VAL A 144 8.66 -5.97 -3.30
N ARG A 145 9.65 -6.70 -3.82
CA ARG A 145 9.37 -7.96 -4.54
C ARG A 145 8.67 -9.00 -3.66
N ASP A 146 9.18 -9.19 -2.43
CA ASP A 146 8.58 -10.15 -1.47
C ASP A 146 7.13 -9.75 -1.10
N GLU A 147 6.86 -8.43 -0.96
CA GLU A 147 5.50 -7.89 -0.79
C GLU A 147 4.60 -8.26 -1.97
N TYR A 148 5.09 -8.08 -3.20
CA TYR A 148 4.33 -8.37 -4.41
C TYR A 148 4.01 -9.85 -4.56
N GLU A 149 4.97 -10.72 -4.29
CA GLU A 149 4.76 -12.17 -4.30
C GLU A 149 3.67 -12.59 -3.29
N TRP A 150 3.67 -11.97 -2.11
CA TRP A 150 2.63 -12.23 -1.12
C TRP A 150 1.26 -11.72 -1.58
N PHE A 151 1.18 -10.48 -2.09
CA PHE A 151 -0.08 -9.93 -2.58
C PHE A 151 -0.62 -10.71 -3.79
N GLU A 152 0.23 -11.14 -4.71
CA GLU A 152 -0.19 -11.96 -5.84
C GLU A 152 -0.91 -13.24 -5.37
N GLN A 153 -0.36 -13.94 -4.39
CA GLN A 153 -0.97 -15.13 -3.79
C GLN A 153 -2.29 -14.79 -3.10
N ALA A 154 -2.30 -13.75 -2.27
CA ALA A 154 -3.49 -13.31 -1.55
C ALA A 154 -4.63 -12.87 -2.47
N LEU A 155 -4.32 -12.21 -3.59
CA LEU A 155 -5.27 -11.84 -4.63
C LEU A 155 -5.81 -13.07 -5.37
N ALA A 156 -4.93 -14.02 -5.71
CA ALA A 156 -5.34 -15.25 -6.40
C ALA A 156 -6.32 -16.08 -5.55
N GLU A 157 -6.12 -16.12 -4.24
CA GLU A 157 -7.02 -16.81 -3.29
C GLU A 157 -8.43 -16.19 -3.24
N ARG A 158 -8.56 -14.89 -3.53
CA ARG A 158 -9.82 -14.13 -3.45
C ARG A 158 -10.54 -13.99 -4.79
N ARG A 159 -9.88 -14.31 -5.89
CA ARG A 159 -10.42 -14.13 -7.25
C ARG A 159 -11.69 -14.93 -7.45
N GLY A 160 -12.77 -14.24 -7.89
CA GLY A 160 -14.09 -14.83 -8.14
C GLY A 160 -14.85 -15.21 -6.87
N LYS A 161 -14.37 -14.84 -5.68
CA LYS A 161 -15.07 -15.05 -4.40
C LYS A 161 -15.82 -13.79 -3.96
N PRO A 162 -16.77 -13.91 -3.00
CA PRO A 162 -17.38 -12.74 -2.37
C PRO A 162 -16.35 -11.80 -1.77
N VAL A 163 -16.61 -10.50 -1.85
CA VAL A 163 -15.74 -9.46 -1.31
C VAL A 163 -15.96 -9.36 0.20
N GLU A 164 -14.96 -9.77 0.98
CA GLU A 164 -14.98 -9.72 2.46
C GLU A 164 -13.98 -8.68 3.01
N ASP A 165 -12.95 -8.34 2.22
CA ASP A 165 -11.90 -7.39 2.56
C ASP A 165 -11.50 -6.56 1.33
N LEU A 166 -10.60 -5.60 1.52
CA LEU A 166 -10.13 -4.73 0.43
C LEU A 166 -9.33 -5.51 -0.63
N LEU A 167 -8.57 -6.55 -0.25
CA LEU A 167 -7.90 -7.42 -1.21
C LEU A 167 -8.91 -8.19 -2.08
N GLY A 168 -10.04 -8.62 -1.52
CA GLY A 168 -11.13 -9.25 -2.26
C GLY A 168 -11.73 -8.29 -3.28
N LEU A 169 -11.92 -7.02 -2.93
CA LEU A 169 -12.36 -5.99 -3.87
C LEU A 169 -11.35 -5.82 -5.00
N VAL A 170 -10.06 -5.60 -4.67
CA VAL A 170 -9.00 -5.36 -5.65
C VAL A 170 -8.83 -6.56 -6.59
N SER A 171 -8.91 -7.79 -6.06
CA SER A 171 -8.82 -9.02 -6.86
C SER A 171 -9.89 -9.13 -7.95
N ASN A 172 -11.07 -8.55 -7.70
CA ASN A 172 -12.22 -8.58 -8.61
C ASN A 172 -12.50 -7.23 -9.27
N ALA A 173 -11.61 -6.23 -9.09
CA ALA A 173 -11.81 -4.88 -9.61
C ALA A 173 -11.76 -4.84 -11.14
N GLU A 174 -12.62 -4.02 -11.72
CA GLU A 174 -12.67 -3.77 -13.16
C GLU A 174 -12.48 -2.28 -13.46
N VAL A 175 -11.76 -2.00 -14.52
CA VAL A 175 -11.56 -0.65 -15.06
C VAL A 175 -11.95 -0.66 -16.52
N GLU A 176 -12.87 0.24 -16.94
CA GLU A 176 -13.40 0.32 -18.30
C GLU A 176 -13.99 -1.00 -18.83
N GLY A 177 -14.64 -1.79 -17.95
CA GLY A 177 -15.27 -3.06 -18.32
C GLY A 177 -14.29 -4.21 -18.56
N ARG A 178 -13.02 -4.07 -18.19
CA ARG A 178 -12.05 -5.15 -18.16
C ARG A 178 -11.53 -5.40 -16.74
N PRO A 179 -11.18 -6.63 -16.41
CA PRO A 179 -10.47 -6.90 -15.16
C PRO A 179 -9.17 -6.10 -15.06
N CYS A 180 -8.83 -5.64 -13.86
CA CYS A 180 -7.53 -5.05 -13.59
C CYS A 180 -6.41 -6.08 -13.86
N THR A 181 -5.33 -5.61 -14.46
CA THR A 181 -4.10 -6.41 -14.61
C THR A 181 -3.47 -6.67 -13.25
N LEU A 182 -2.59 -7.68 -13.14
CA LEU A 182 -1.87 -7.94 -11.89
C LEU A 182 -1.08 -6.71 -11.42
N GLY A 183 -0.39 -5.99 -12.31
CA GLY A 183 0.34 -4.77 -11.96
C GLY A 183 -0.57 -3.67 -11.39
N GLU A 184 -1.77 -3.48 -11.96
CA GLU A 184 -2.78 -2.54 -11.43
C GLU A 184 -3.28 -2.98 -10.05
N GLN A 185 -3.52 -4.27 -9.84
CA GLN A 185 -3.94 -4.83 -8.56
C GLN A 185 -2.86 -4.66 -7.49
N LEU A 186 -1.60 -4.99 -7.79
CA LEU A 186 -0.46 -4.80 -6.90
C LEU A 186 -0.26 -3.32 -6.55
N SER A 187 -0.39 -2.43 -7.53
CA SER A 187 -0.33 -0.99 -7.30
C SER A 187 -1.38 -0.50 -6.29
N TYR A 188 -2.62 -0.99 -6.35
CA TYR A 188 -3.63 -0.70 -5.32
C TYR A 188 -3.21 -1.21 -3.95
N CYS A 189 -2.77 -2.47 -3.85
CA CYS A 189 -2.42 -3.10 -2.58
C CYS A 189 -1.31 -2.33 -1.86
N THR A 190 -0.22 -2.04 -2.56
CA THR A 190 0.90 -1.26 -2.02
C THR A 190 0.48 0.16 -1.64
N GLN A 191 -0.28 0.85 -2.51
CA GLN A 191 -0.74 2.21 -2.21
C GLN A 191 -1.60 2.24 -0.95
N PHE A 192 -2.53 1.29 -0.78
CA PHE A 192 -3.36 1.24 0.42
C PHE A 192 -2.57 0.88 1.67
N LEU A 193 -1.62 -0.05 1.59
CA LEU A 193 -0.76 -0.40 2.73
C LEU A 193 0.07 0.80 3.17
N VAL A 194 0.78 1.44 2.24
CA VAL A 194 1.69 2.56 2.54
C VAL A 194 0.93 3.82 2.96
N ALA A 195 -0.20 4.15 2.31
CA ALA A 195 -0.98 5.34 2.65
C ALA A 195 -1.81 5.19 3.94
N GLY A 196 -2.03 3.97 4.41
CA GLY A 196 -2.87 3.67 5.57
C GLY A 196 -2.11 3.66 6.91
N ASN A 197 -0.79 3.87 6.89
CA ASN A 197 0.02 3.80 8.10
C ASN A 197 1.03 4.95 8.27
#